data_3399650327fd3d6eede60bf6d9c46809
#
_entry.id   3399650327fd3d6eede60bf6d9c46809
#
_cell.length_a   1.000
_cell.length_b   1.000
_cell.length_c   1.000
_cell.angle_alpha   90.00
_cell.angle_beta   90.00
_cell.angle_gamma   90.00
#
_symmetry.space_group_name_H-M   'P 1'
#
loop_
_entity.id
_entity.type
_entity.pdbx_description
1 polymer ?
#
loop_
_entity_poly.entity_id
_entity_poly.type
_entity_poly.pdbx_seq_one_letter_code
_entity_poly.pdbx_strand_id
1 'polypeptide(L)'
;MRSEAERVRLFLGEHVDERADESLPHGEVCVRSVRSPDKDTPNEDAAAVIQVGDDSLVLAVADGVGSTSGARDASNATVRTLSRVLEAVPRDEPQLRPAILDAVEAANKAVLGLARGAATTLVVAQLTASQLRSYHVGDSELLAVGQRGRIKQRVVPHSPTGFAVEAGLLDEDEAVQHDQRHVLFNVVGSPDMRVEVGPALQLALHDTVLLASDGLFDNLFIDEIVDSIRTGPLKDAADRLVERGGKRMSGNGAADQPCKPDDLTIVLFRRRR
;
A
#
# COMPACT_ATOMS: atom_id res chain seq x y z
N MET A 1 -30.65 6.03 0.91
CA MET A 1 -30.12 5.01 1.84
C MET A 1 -29.27 4.07 1.01
N ARG A 2 -27.93 4.18 1.09
CA ARG A 2 -27.03 3.16 0.51
C ARG A 2 -27.07 1.94 1.45
N SER A 3 -27.07 0.75 0.90
CA SER A 3 -27.12 -0.48 1.68
C SER A 3 -25.93 -0.57 2.62
N GLU A 4 -26.14 -1.09 3.82
CA GLU A 4 -25.09 -1.33 4.85
C GLU A 4 -23.98 -2.29 4.42
N ALA A 5 -24.05 -2.83 3.21
CA ALA A 5 -23.30 -4.01 2.78
C ALA A 5 -21.90 -3.75 2.21
N GLU A 6 -21.41 -2.49 2.10
CA GLU A 6 -20.12 -2.24 1.41
C GLU A 6 -19.19 -1.22 2.09
N ARG A 7 -19.08 -1.25 3.41
CA ARG A 7 -18.16 -0.36 4.13
C ARG A 7 -16.72 -0.89 4.18
N VAL A 8 -16.56 -2.19 3.98
CA VAL A 8 -15.26 -2.85 3.95
C VAL A 8 -15.16 -3.66 2.69
N ARG A 9 -14.11 -3.42 1.93
CA ARG A 9 -13.71 -4.27 0.80
C ARG A 9 -12.31 -4.77 1.03
N LEU A 10 -12.15 -6.08 0.91
CA LEU A 10 -10.89 -6.78 1.05
C LEU A 10 -10.48 -7.37 -0.30
N PHE A 11 -9.20 -7.29 -0.60
CA PHE A 11 -8.53 -7.87 -1.75
C PHE A 11 -7.47 -8.81 -1.18
N LEU A 12 -7.62 -10.09 -1.38
CA LEU A 12 -6.91 -11.13 -0.63
C LEU A 12 -6.12 -12.08 -1.53
N GLY A 13 -5.86 -11.66 -2.75
CA GLY A 13 -5.14 -12.46 -3.73
C GLY A 13 -5.91 -13.74 -4.12
N GLU A 14 -7.25 -13.72 -4.07
CA GLU A 14 -8.08 -14.88 -4.43
C GLU A 14 -8.13 -15.11 -5.94
N HIS A 15 -7.98 -14.02 -6.70
CA HIS A 15 -7.95 -14.03 -8.16
C HIS A 15 -6.61 -13.52 -8.69
N VAL A 16 -6.30 -13.86 -9.94
CA VAL A 16 -5.06 -13.40 -10.63
C VAL A 16 -5.03 -11.87 -10.78
N ASP A 17 -6.21 -11.26 -10.90
CA ASP A 17 -6.40 -9.82 -11.09
C ASP A 17 -7.66 -9.39 -10.33
N GLU A 18 -7.47 -8.62 -9.26
CA GLU A 18 -8.57 -8.08 -8.46
C GLU A 18 -8.63 -6.56 -8.67
N ARG A 19 -9.81 -6.03 -8.99
CA ARG A 19 -10.01 -4.62 -9.33
C ARG A 19 -11.24 -4.02 -8.64
N ALA A 20 -11.13 -2.75 -8.23
CA ALA A 20 -12.26 -1.94 -7.82
C ALA A 20 -12.06 -0.47 -8.22
N ASP A 21 -13.15 0.16 -8.59
CA ASP A 21 -13.23 1.60 -8.85
C ASP A 21 -14.46 2.15 -8.12
N GLU A 22 -14.25 3.04 -7.15
CA GLU A 22 -15.30 3.53 -6.27
C GLU A 22 -15.30 5.05 -6.19
N SER A 23 -16.52 5.62 -6.16
CA SER A 23 -16.74 7.03 -5.84
C SER A 23 -17.28 7.14 -4.42
N LEU A 24 -16.51 7.77 -3.55
CA LEU A 24 -16.82 8.01 -2.15
C LEU A 24 -17.14 9.49 -1.91
N PRO A 25 -17.75 9.87 -0.76
CA PRO A 25 -18.14 11.26 -0.48
C PRO A 25 -17.00 12.27 -0.66
N HIS A 26 -15.77 11.91 -0.32
CA HIS A 26 -14.61 12.81 -0.33
C HIS A 26 -13.61 12.58 -1.46
N GLY A 27 -13.85 11.59 -2.31
CA GLY A 27 -12.92 11.28 -3.39
C GLY A 27 -13.25 10.02 -4.15
N GLU A 28 -12.30 9.59 -4.95
CA GLU A 28 -12.33 8.33 -5.69
C GLU A 28 -11.27 7.39 -5.15
N VAL A 29 -11.57 6.10 -5.14
CA VAL A 29 -10.61 5.02 -4.84
C VAL A 29 -10.56 4.08 -6.03
N CYS A 30 -9.35 3.69 -6.44
CA CYS A 30 -9.12 2.63 -7.40
C CYS A 30 -8.14 1.63 -6.80
N VAL A 31 -8.48 0.34 -6.86
CA VAL A 31 -7.63 -0.76 -6.40
C VAL A 31 -7.28 -1.64 -7.58
N ARG A 32 -6.02 -2.04 -7.68
CA ARG A 32 -5.54 -3.08 -8.58
C ARG A 32 -4.60 -3.98 -7.79
N SER A 33 -4.86 -5.27 -7.80
CA SER A 33 -4.01 -6.29 -7.20
C SER A 33 -3.83 -7.41 -8.21
N VAL A 34 -2.61 -7.56 -8.71
CA VAL A 34 -2.28 -8.45 -9.82
C VAL A 34 -1.13 -9.36 -9.41
N ARG A 35 -1.31 -10.65 -9.65
CA ARG A 35 -0.29 -11.65 -9.40
C ARG A 35 0.92 -11.47 -10.34
N SER A 36 2.11 -11.74 -9.84
CA SER A 36 3.35 -11.78 -10.62
C SER A 36 3.20 -12.63 -11.88
N PRO A 37 3.72 -12.17 -13.04
CA PRO A 37 3.64 -12.93 -14.30
C PRO A 37 4.40 -14.27 -14.25
N ASP A 38 5.45 -14.37 -13.42
CA ASP A 38 6.33 -15.55 -13.35
C ASP A 38 5.89 -16.55 -12.26
N LYS A 39 4.74 -16.34 -11.62
CA LYS A 39 4.31 -17.06 -10.43
C LYS A 39 3.03 -17.87 -10.70
N ASP A 40 3.06 -19.17 -10.38
CA ASP A 40 1.88 -20.05 -10.42
C ASP A 40 1.14 -20.11 -9.08
N THR A 41 1.79 -19.67 -7.98
CA THR A 41 1.18 -19.57 -6.65
C THR A 41 0.21 -18.38 -6.59
N PRO A 42 -0.77 -18.38 -5.66
CA PRO A 42 -1.62 -17.21 -5.46
C PRO A 42 -0.82 -15.94 -5.14
N ASN A 43 -1.43 -14.78 -5.43
CA ASN A 43 -0.92 -13.47 -5.02
C ASN A 43 -0.76 -13.43 -3.48
N GLU A 44 0.38 -12.97 -3.00
CA GLU A 44 0.72 -12.86 -1.58
C GLU A 44 0.45 -11.46 -1.00
N ASP A 45 0.09 -10.51 -1.86
CA ASP A 45 -0.38 -9.20 -1.44
C ASP A 45 -1.83 -9.25 -0.96
N ALA A 46 -2.16 -8.31 -0.09
CA ALA A 46 -3.53 -8.03 0.32
C ALA A 46 -3.77 -6.52 0.43
N ALA A 47 -5.00 -6.08 0.17
CA ALA A 47 -5.39 -4.70 0.37
C ALA A 47 -6.77 -4.57 1.03
N ALA A 48 -7.02 -3.41 1.63
CA ALA A 48 -8.31 -3.09 2.22
C ALA A 48 -8.72 -1.64 1.94
N VAL A 49 -10.01 -1.45 1.70
CA VAL A 49 -10.71 -0.16 1.69
C VAL A 49 -11.77 -0.20 2.79
N ILE A 50 -11.60 0.63 3.82
CA ILE A 50 -12.41 0.58 5.04
C ILE A 50 -13.01 1.97 5.31
N GLN A 51 -14.32 2.11 5.19
CA GLN A 51 -15.01 3.34 5.56
C GLN A 51 -15.38 3.31 7.05
N VAL A 52 -14.82 4.24 7.82
CA VAL A 52 -15.07 4.38 9.26
C VAL A 52 -15.89 5.63 9.52
N GLY A 53 -17.14 5.45 9.94
CA GLY A 53 -18.07 6.59 10.02
C GLY A 53 -18.43 7.15 8.63
N ASP A 54 -18.86 8.42 8.61
CA ASP A 54 -19.34 9.04 7.36
C ASP A 54 -18.22 9.80 6.62
N ASP A 55 -17.20 10.27 7.35
CA ASP A 55 -16.18 11.21 6.86
C ASP A 55 -14.76 10.65 6.86
N SER A 56 -14.59 9.37 7.19
CA SER A 56 -13.27 8.78 7.37
C SER A 56 -13.10 7.52 6.53
N LEU A 57 -11.91 7.40 5.94
CA LEU A 57 -11.52 6.27 5.12
C LEU A 57 -10.14 5.78 5.56
N VAL A 58 -9.99 4.49 5.69
CA VAL A 58 -8.69 3.84 5.91
C VAL A 58 -8.41 2.93 4.71
N LEU A 59 -7.27 3.15 4.08
CA LEU A 59 -6.74 2.33 2.99
C LEU A 59 -5.53 1.57 3.51
N ALA A 60 -5.37 0.33 3.09
CA ALA A 60 -4.22 -0.48 3.50
C ALA A 60 -3.73 -1.36 2.35
N VAL A 61 -2.41 -1.56 2.29
CA VAL A 61 -1.72 -2.56 1.48
C VAL A 61 -0.77 -3.33 2.38
N ALA A 62 -0.73 -4.64 2.22
CA ALA A 62 0.15 -5.55 2.93
C ALA A 62 0.74 -6.54 1.93
N ASP A 63 2.06 -6.68 1.92
CA ASP A 63 2.83 -7.56 1.05
C ASP A 63 3.41 -8.70 1.88
N GLY A 64 3.08 -9.92 1.51
CA GLY A 64 3.51 -11.12 2.25
C GLY A 64 4.98 -11.44 2.02
N VAL A 65 5.79 -11.40 3.08
CA VAL A 65 7.24 -11.57 3.04
C VAL A 65 7.65 -13.02 3.28
N GLY A 66 8.52 -13.53 2.42
CA GLY A 66 9.17 -14.83 2.59
C GLY A 66 8.78 -15.85 1.52
N SER A 67 9.61 -16.89 1.38
CA SER A 67 9.46 -17.96 0.38
C SER A 67 8.53 -19.11 0.82
N THR A 68 7.74 -18.91 1.87
CA THR A 68 6.90 -19.96 2.47
C THR A 68 5.42 -19.68 2.28
N SER A 69 4.58 -20.72 2.36
CA SER A 69 3.11 -20.61 2.33
C SER A 69 2.52 -19.66 3.40
N GLY A 70 3.34 -19.16 4.32
CA GLY A 70 2.93 -18.22 5.36
C GLY A 70 2.83 -16.74 4.91
N ALA A 71 3.45 -16.36 3.79
CA ALA A 71 3.46 -14.97 3.32
C ALA A 71 2.04 -14.45 3.04
N ARG A 72 1.29 -15.17 2.19
CA ARG A 72 -0.11 -14.85 1.88
C ARG A 72 -1.02 -14.90 3.12
N ASP A 73 -0.80 -15.86 4.01
CA ASP A 73 -1.60 -15.95 5.24
C ASP A 73 -1.33 -14.75 6.16
N ALA A 74 -0.08 -14.25 6.20
CA ALA A 74 0.31 -13.08 6.98
C ALA A 74 -0.33 -11.79 6.44
N SER A 75 -0.24 -11.52 5.14
CA SER A 75 -0.86 -10.35 4.53
C SER A 75 -2.38 -10.36 4.70
N ASN A 76 -3.01 -11.49 4.43
CA ASN A 76 -4.45 -11.68 4.61
C ASN A 76 -4.90 -11.54 6.07
N ALA A 77 -4.18 -12.14 7.03
CA ALA A 77 -4.48 -12.01 8.45
C ALA A 77 -4.37 -10.55 8.90
N THR A 78 -3.38 -9.83 8.37
CA THR A 78 -3.14 -8.42 8.69
C THR A 78 -4.30 -7.55 8.25
N VAL A 79 -4.70 -7.59 6.97
CA VAL A 79 -5.80 -6.74 6.49
C VAL A 79 -7.16 -7.14 7.06
N ARG A 80 -7.42 -8.43 7.30
CA ARG A 80 -8.64 -8.91 7.97
C ARG A 80 -8.71 -8.42 9.42
N THR A 81 -7.60 -8.46 10.16
CA THR A 81 -7.57 -8.02 11.55
C THR A 81 -7.73 -6.50 11.64
N LEU A 82 -7.03 -5.74 10.77
CA LEU A 82 -7.18 -4.30 10.66
C LEU A 82 -8.66 -3.92 10.41
N SER A 83 -9.29 -4.55 9.43
CA SER A 83 -10.69 -4.30 9.09
C SER A 83 -11.63 -4.58 10.25
N ARG A 84 -11.50 -5.75 10.89
CA ARG A 84 -12.34 -6.15 12.03
C ARG A 84 -12.26 -5.17 13.21
N VAL A 85 -11.04 -4.69 13.54
CA VAL A 85 -10.86 -3.73 14.64
C VAL A 85 -11.47 -2.38 14.27
N LEU A 86 -11.28 -1.92 13.05
CA LEU A 86 -11.79 -0.62 12.59
C LEU A 86 -13.30 -0.61 12.40
N GLU A 87 -13.92 -1.73 12.04
CA GLU A 87 -15.39 -1.87 11.99
C GLU A 87 -16.06 -1.72 13.37
N ALA A 88 -15.34 -2.06 14.44
CA ALA A 88 -15.81 -1.93 15.81
C ALA A 88 -15.69 -0.49 16.38
N VAL A 89 -15.05 0.43 15.67
CA VAL A 89 -14.88 1.82 16.11
C VAL A 89 -16.23 2.55 16.09
N PRO A 90 -16.60 3.30 17.18
CA PRO A 90 -17.80 4.13 17.19
C PRO A 90 -17.82 5.12 16.02
N ARG A 91 -19.00 5.28 15.40
CA ARG A 91 -19.15 6.06 14.16
C ARG A 91 -19.23 7.56 14.40
N ASP A 92 -19.75 7.96 15.54
CA ASP A 92 -20.11 9.34 15.86
C ASP A 92 -18.87 10.21 16.12
N GLU A 93 -17.83 9.62 16.76
CA GLU A 93 -16.55 10.29 17.03
C GLU A 93 -15.39 9.25 16.90
N PRO A 94 -14.98 8.88 15.70
CA PRO A 94 -14.00 7.82 15.54
C PRO A 94 -12.60 8.27 15.99
N GLN A 95 -12.10 7.64 17.05
CA GLN A 95 -10.72 7.80 17.52
C GLN A 95 -9.77 6.99 16.62
N LEU A 96 -9.59 7.44 15.34
CA LEU A 96 -8.94 6.63 14.31
C LEU A 96 -7.48 6.33 14.61
N ARG A 97 -6.71 7.31 15.08
CA ARG A 97 -5.26 7.09 15.32
C ARG A 97 -5.01 6.01 16.37
N PRO A 98 -5.60 6.02 17.57
CA PRO A 98 -5.46 4.91 18.51
C PRO A 98 -5.98 3.60 17.92
N ALA A 99 -7.14 3.61 17.28
CA ALA A 99 -7.75 2.41 16.72
C ALA A 99 -6.88 1.75 15.62
N ILE A 100 -6.22 2.54 14.77
CA ILE A 100 -5.29 2.02 13.77
C ILE A 100 -4.07 1.39 14.45
N LEU A 101 -3.49 2.03 15.46
CA LEU A 101 -2.35 1.48 16.20
C LEU A 101 -2.72 0.18 16.92
N ASP A 102 -3.86 0.15 17.60
CA ASP A 102 -4.39 -1.06 18.23
C ASP A 102 -4.64 -2.18 17.20
N ALA A 103 -5.15 -1.82 16.02
CA ALA A 103 -5.39 -2.76 14.93
C ALA A 103 -4.09 -3.35 14.37
N VAL A 104 -3.04 -2.52 14.21
CA VAL A 104 -1.72 -2.99 13.75
C VAL A 104 -1.07 -3.89 14.80
N GLU A 105 -1.16 -3.56 16.09
CA GLU A 105 -0.69 -4.44 17.15
C GLU A 105 -1.46 -5.77 17.20
N ALA A 106 -2.77 -5.73 17.02
CA ALA A 106 -3.59 -6.94 16.94
C ALA A 106 -3.24 -7.79 15.71
N ALA A 107 -2.96 -7.16 14.57
CA ALA A 107 -2.50 -7.83 13.37
C ALA A 107 -1.13 -8.50 13.59
N ASN A 108 -0.19 -7.80 14.21
CA ASN A 108 1.11 -8.37 14.55
C ASN A 108 0.98 -9.62 15.44
N LYS A 109 0.13 -9.57 16.46
CA LYS A 109 -0.16 -10.73 17.31
C LYS A 109 -0.78 -11.88 16.51
N ALA A 110 -1.68 -11.59 15.58
CA ALA A 110 -2.30 -12.60 14.74
C ALA A 110 -1.26 -13.29 13.83
N VAL A 111 -0.38 -12.53 13.20
CA VAL A 111 0.70 -13.05 12.32
C VAL A 111 1.71 -13.87 13.13
N LEU A 112 2.12 -13.40 14.32
CA LEU A 112 2.99 -14.16 15.23
C LEU A 112 2.38 -15.51 15.65
N GLY A 113 1.05 -15.63 15.64
CA GLY A 113 0.32 -16.86 15.90
C GLY A 113 0.26 -17.85 14.72
N LEU A 114 0.67 -17.46 13.53
CA LEU A 114 0.73 -18.31 12.34
C LEU A 114 1.95 -19.23 12.35
N ALA A 115 2.22 -19.86 11.20
CA ALA A 115 3.39 -20.70 11.03
C ALA A 115 4.69 -19.90 11.21
N ARG A 116 5.77 -20.57 11.67
CA ARG A 116 7.09 -19.92 11.82
C ARG A 116 7.55 -19.28 10.51
N GLY A 117 7.97 -18.01 10.59
CA GLY A 117 8.47 -17.26 9.46
C GLY A 117 7.40 -16.57 8.61
N ALA A 118 6.12 -16.66 9.02
CA ALA A 118 5.07 -15.83 8.42
C ALA A 118 5.30 -14.36 8.78
N ALA A 119 5.41 -13.51 7.78
CA ALA A 119 5.59 -12.08 7.96
C ALA A 119 4.95 -11.32 6.79
N THR A 120 4.70 -10.03 6.98
CA THR A 120 4.18 -9.15 5.95
C THR A 120 4.61 -7.72 6.20
N THR A 121 4.63 -6.90 5.15
CA THR A 121 4.67 -5.45 5.28
C THR A 121 3.27 -4.93 5.63
N LEU A 122 3.16 -3.65 5.92
CA LEU A 122 1.89 -2.95 6.01
C LEU A 122 2.09 -1.46 5.76
N VAL A 123 1.32 -0.88 4.86
CA VAL A 123 1.17 0.58 4.73
C VAL A 123 -0.29 0.96 4.82
N VAL A 124 -0.59 1.99 5.61
CA VAL A 124 -1.96 2.46 5.89
C VAL A 124 -2.06 3.95 5.65
N ALA A 125 -3.09 4.38 4.95
CA ALA A 125 -3.52 5.78 4.85
C ALA A 125 -4.79 5.99 5.65
N GLN A 126 -4.73 6.82 6.68
CA GLN A 126 -5.87 7.41 7.36
C GLN A 126 -6.27 8.68 6.62
N LEU A 127 -7.47 8.72 6.08
CA LEU A 127 -8.03 9.86 5.36
C LEU A 127 -9.26 10.39 6.11
N THR A 128 -9.26 11.66 6.44
CA THR A 128 -10.39 12.35 7.10
C THR A 128 -10.63 13.67 6.40
N ALA A 129 -11.82 13.90 5.86
CA ALA A 129 -12.19 15.11 5.13
C ALA A 129 -11.08 15.61 4.18
N SER A 130 -10.06 16.30 4.70
CA SER A 130 -8.95 16.86 3.89
C SER A 130 -7.57 16.51 4.43
N GLN A 131 -7.47 15.61 5.42
CA GLN A 131 -6.20 15.25 6.04
C GLN A 131 -5.82 13.80 5.70
N LEU A 132 -4.54 13.60 5.47
CA LEU A 132 -3.87 12.31 5.34
C LEU A 132 -2.92 12.11 6.52
N ARG A 133 -2.89 10.91 7.07
CA ARG A 133 -1.82 10.41 7.93
C ARG A 133 -1.42 9.01 7.49
N SER A 134 -0.12 8.77 7.37
CA SER A 134 0.43 7.46 7.05
C SER A 134 0.85 6.69 8.30
N TYR A 135 0.77 5.36 8.21
CA TYR A 135 1.36 4.40 9.15
C TYR A 135 1.99 3.32 8.31
N HIS A 136 3.21 2.88 8.65
CA HIS A 136 3.79 1.78 7.90
C HIS A 136 4.75 0.92 8.72
N VAL A 137 4.93 -0.31 8.22
CA VAL A 137 5.85 -1.34 8.69
C VAL A 137 6.35 -2.05 7.43
N GLY A 138 7.66 -2.05 7.18
CA GLY A 138 8.22 -2.67 5.97
C GLY A 138 8.53 -1.67 4.86
N ASP A 139 8.51 -2.13 3.62
CA ASP A 139 8.88 -1.39 2.41
C ASP A 139 7.74 -1.15 1.43
N SER A 140 6.53 -1.62 1.71
CA SER A 140 5.34 -1.09 1.02
C SER A 140 5.21 0.40 1.30
N GLU A 141 4.95 1.19 0.25
CA GLU A 141 5.07 2.64 0.34
C GLU A 141 3.75 3.39 0.20
N LEU A 142 3.73 4.60 0.77
CA LEU A 142 2.72 5.62 0.53
C LEU A 142 3.36 6.85 -0.09
N LEU A 143 2.74 7.33 -1.18
CA LEU A 143 3.13 8.53 -1.91
C LEU A 143 1.93 9.47 -2.05
N ALA A 144 2.06 10.72 -1.61
CA ALA A 144 1.07 11.78 -1.83
C ALA A 144 1.59 12.83 -2.80
N VAL A 145 0.85 13.07 -3.89
CA VAL A 145 1.29 13.90 -5.01
C VAL A 145 0.25 14.96 -5.36
N GLY A 146 0.71 16.19 -5.58
CA GLY A 146 -0.10 17.28 -6.11
C GLY A 146 -0.17 17.25 -7.65
N GLN A 147 -1.18 17.91 -8.23
CA GLN A 147 -1.39 17.96 -9.70
C GLN A 147 -0.20 18.45 -10.51
N ARG A 148 0.72 19.23 -9.91
CA ARG A 148 1.94 19.72 -10.55
C ARG A 148 3.12 18.75 -10.47
N GLY A 149 2.89 17.51 -9.99
CA GLY A 149 3.92 16.50 -9.79
C GLY A 149 4.76 16.68 -8.51
N ARG A 150 4.41 17.66 -7.65
CA ARG A 150 5.11 17.82 -6.38
C ARG A 150 4.76 16.69 -5.43
N ILE A 151 5.76 15.93 -5.00
CA ILE A 151 5.65 14.99 -3.90
C ILE A 151 5.46 15.79 -2.61
N LYS A 152 4.38 15.51 -1.89
CA LYS A 152 4.02 16.17 -0.63
C LYS A 152 4.39 15.34 0.58
N GLN A 153 4.33 14.02 0.43
CA GLN A 153 4.72 13.04 1.43
C GLN A 153 5.10 11.74 0.72
N ARG A 154 6.14 11.11 1.18
CA ARG A 154 6.51 9.72 0.89
C ARG A 154 6.97 9.09 2.21
N VAL A 155 6.62 7.84 2.46
CA VAL A 155 7.16 7.08 3.59
C VAL A 155 8.56 6.57 3.23
N VAL A 156 9.42 6.39 4.22
CA VAL A 156 10.78 5.84 4.01
C VAL A 156 10.72 4.33 4.23
N PRO A 157 11.03 3.50 3.20
CA PRO A 157 11.03 2.06 3.35
C PRO A 157 11.96 1.58 4.46
N HIS A 158 11.52 0.61 5.26
CA HIS A 158 12.33 0.01 6.31
C HIS A 158 13.33 -1.01 5.75
N SER A 159 14.20 -0.53 4.87
CA SER A 159 15.22 -1.30 4.16
C SER A 159 16.57 -0.57 4.20
N PRO A 160 17.71 -1.27 3.99
CA PRO A 160 19.02 -0.62 3.87
C PRO A 160 19.07 0.44 2.79
N THR A 161 18.44 0.16 1.64
CA THR A 161 18.38 1.09 0.51
C THR A 161 17.50 2.30 0.81
N GLY A 162 16.33 2.10 1.43
CA GLY A 162 15.45 3.20 1.84
C GLY A 162 16.14 4.17 2.80
N PHE A 163 16.84 3.66 3.81
CA PHE A 163 17.59 4.53 4.74
C PHE A 163 18.81 5.18 4.08
N ALA A 164 19.45 4.50 3.12
CA ALA A 164 20.57 5.10 2.38
C ALA A 164 20.13 6.27 1.50
N VAL A 165 18.96 6.15 0.85
CA VAL A 165 18.36 7.24 0.07
C VAL A 165 17.98 8.41 0.97
N GLU A 166 17.28 8.15 2.09
CA GLU A 166 16.90 9.20 3.05
C GLU A 166 18.12 9.93 3.64
N ALA A 167 19.21 9.21 3.86
CA ALA A 167 20.49 9.80 4.32
C ALA A 167 21.27 10.51 3.20
N GLY A 168 20.81 10.48 1.94
CA GLY A 168 21.55 11.04 0.79
C GLY A 168 22.81 10.29 0.41
N LEU A 169 22.94 9.01 0.81
CA LEU A 169 24.08 8.14 0.52
C LEU A 169 23.88 7.33 -0.78
N LEU A 170 22.66 7.26 -1.27
CA LEU A 170 22.30 6.53 -2.48
C LEU A 170 21.23 7.34 -3.23
N ASP A 171 21.31 7.41 -4.55
CA ASP A 171 20.27 8.01 -5.38
C ASP A 171 19.07 7.06 -5.51
N GLU A 172 17.86 7.62 -5.71
CA GLU A 172 16.63 6.83 -5.83
C GLU A 172 16.69 5.82 -6.99
N ASP A 173 17.22 6.22 -8.13
CA ASP A 173 17.36 5.36 -9.31
C ASP A 173 18.38 4.24 -9.09
N GLU A 174 19.43 4.49 -8.33
CA GLU A 174 20.42 3.48 -7.92
C GLU A 174 19.81 2.50 -6.90
N ALA A 175 18.97 2.98 -5.98
CA ALA A 175 18.32 2.16 -4.97
C ALA A 175 17.42 1.08 -5.57
N VAL A 176 16.66 1.42 -6.61
CA VAL A 176 15.75 0.47 -7.32
C VAL A 176 16.52 -0.66 -8.01
N GLN A 177 17.79 -0.46 -8.33
CA GLN A 177 18.67 -1.46 -8.97
C GLN A 177 19.65 -2.13 -7.99
N HIS A 178 19.59 -1.77 -6.70
CA HIS A 178 20.54 -2.25 -5.70
C HIS A 178 20.25 -3.69 -5.27
N ASP A 179 21.30 -4.50 -5.07
CA ASP A 179 21.17 -5.92 -4.71
C ASP A 179 20.47 -6.15 -3.36
N GLN A 180 20.54 -5.18 -2.43
CA GLN A 180 19.93 -5.26 -1.11
C GLN A 180 18.53 -4.64 -1.01
N ARG A 181 17.88 -4.28 -2.14
CA ARG A 181 16.55 -3.67 -2.13
C ARG A 181 15.47 -4.54 -1.48
N HIS A 182 15.66 -5.87 -1.49
CA HIS A 182 14.74 -6.86 -0.91
C HIS A 182 14.95 -7.15 0.58
N VAL A 183 15.92 -6.49 1.22
CA VAL A 183 16.23 -6.71 2.65
C VAL A 183 15.34 -5.82 3.51
N LEU A 184 14.62 -6.41 4.46
CA LEU A 184 13.74 -5.70 5.39
C LEU A 184 14.30 -5.72 6.81
N PHE A 185 14.20 -4.59 7.51
CA PHE A 185 14.55 -4.47 8.92
C PHE A 185 13.35 -4.57 9.86
N ASN A 186 12.13 -4.40 9.34
CA ASN A 186 10.93 -4.31 10.14
C ASN A 186 9.74 -4.92 9.38
N VAL A 187 9.01 -5.82 10.01
CA VAL A 187 7.87 -6.52 9.43
C VAL A 187 6.78 -6.75 10.47
N VAL A 188 5.54 -6.85 10.04
CA VAL A 188 4.43 -7.41 10.83
C VAL A 188 4.64 -8.92 10.95
N GLY A 189 4.54 -9.45 12.17
CA GLY A 189 4.95 -10.82 12.51
C GLY A 189 6.30 -10.89 13.23
N SER A 190 6.87 -9.73 13.60
CA SER A 190 8.08 -9.64 14.43
C SER A 190 7.75 -9.21 15.86
N PRO A 191 8.39 -9.83 16.90
CA PRO A 191 8.29 -9.34 18.27
C PRO A 191 8.78 -7.91 18.46
N ASP A 192 9.73 -7.47 17.62
CA ASP A 192 10.35 -6.15 17.66
C ASP A 192 9.73 -5.16 16.65
N MET A 193 8.54 -5.50 16.11
CA MET A 193 7.83 -4.65 15.15
C MET A 193 7.67 -3.22 15.67
N ARG A 194 7.92 -2.26 14.80
CA ARG A 194 7.71 -0.83 15.07
C ARG A 194 6.82 -0.22 14.01
N VAL A 195 5.82 0.55 14.44
CA VAL A 195 4.96 1.30 13.53
C VAL A 195 5.53 2.70 13.35
N GLU A 196 5.90 3.07 12.15
CA GLU A 196 6.22 4.46 11.84
C GLU A 196 4.93 5.23 11.51
N VAL A 197 4.77 6.39 12.14
CA VAL A 197 3.59 7.26 12.00
C VAL A 197 4.02 8.57 11.37
N GLY A 198 3.54 8.82 10.16
CA GLY A 198 3.83 10.05 9.46
C GLY A 198 3.10 11.29 10.03
N PRO A 199 3.55 12.49 9.65
CA PRO A 199 2.87 13.74 10.01
C PRO A 199 1.47 13.80 9.37
N ALA A 200 0.59 14.63 9.96
CA ALA A 200 -0.66 14.96 9.31
C ALA A 200 -0.39 15.89 8.12
N LEU A 201 -0.82 15.49 6.94
CA LEU A 201 -0.72 16.25 5.70
C LEU A 201 -2.08 16.78 5.27
N GLN A 202 -2.16 18.08 5.01
CA GLN A 202 -3.36 18.68 4.41
C GLN A 202 -3.39 18.40 2.90
N LEU A 203 -4.39 17.65 2.45
CA LEU A 203 -4.63 17.37 1.04
C LEU A 203 -5.40 18.52 0.39
N ALA A 204 -4.87 19.03 -0.72
CA ALA A 204 -5.61 19.91 -1.62
C ALA A 204 -6.60 19.09 -2.49
N LEU A 205 -7.53 19.79 -3.13
CA LEU A 205 -8.39 19.17 -4.15
C LEU A 205 -7.53 18.59 -5.27
N HIS A 206 -7.90 17.39 -5.69
CA HIS A 206 -7.21 16.60 -6.72
C HIS A 206 -5.80 16.13 -6.37
N ASP A 207 -5.35 16.27 -5.12
CA ASP A 207 -4.19 15.53 -4.68
C ASP A 207 -4.48 14.03 -4.76
N THR A 208 -3.47 13.29 -5.19
CA THR A 208 -3.54 11.83 -5.30
C THR A 208 -2.67 11.19 -4.22
N VAL A 209 -3.20 10.20 -3.55
CA VAL A 209 -2.49 9.33 -2.61
C VAL A 209 -2.40 7.95 -3.25
N LEU A 210 -1.21 7.39 -3.29
CA LEU A 210 -0.90 6.03 -3.74
C LEU A 210 -0.38 5.24 -2.54
N LEU A 211 -0.91 4.05 -2.33
CA LEU A 211 -0.30 2.99 -1.53
C LEU A 211 0.06 1.87 -2.49
N ALA A 212 1.24 1.26 -2.35
CA ALA A 212 1.60 0.12 -3.17
C ALA A 212 2.59 -0.81 -2.47
N SER A 213 2.59 -2.10 -2.87
CA SER A 213 3.65 -3.05 -2.58
C SER A 213 4.92 -2.74 -3.37
N ASP A 214 6.03 -3.39 -3.04
CA ASP A 214 7.32 -3.22 -3.70
C ASP A 214 7.28 -3.61 -5.18
N GLY A 215 6.36 -4.49 -5.59
CA GLY A 215 6.13 -4.83 -6.99
C GLY A 215 5.89 -3.62 -7.90
N LEU A 216 5.43 -2.47 -7.37
CA LEU A 216 5.39 -1.23 -8.12
C LEU A 216 6.72 -0.49 -8.08
N PHE A 217 7.25 -0.24 -6.87
CA PHE A 217 8.41 0.63 -6.66
C PHE A 217 9.72 0.00 -7.12
N ASP A 218 9.82 -1.33 -7.12
CA ASP A 218 10.97 -2.07 -7.67
C ASP A 218 10.97 -2.18 -9.20
N ASN A 219 9.90 -1.73 -9.85
CA ASN A 219 9.76 -1.81 -11.31
C ASN A 219 9.58 -0.46 -12.01
N LEU A 220 9.20 0.61 -11.31
CA LEU A 220 9.00 1.93 -11.89
C LEU A 220 9.79 2.99 -11.13
N PHE A 221 10.45 3.88 -11.86
CA PHE A 221 11.05 5.06 -11.27
C PHE A 221 10.00 6.00 -10.69
N ILE A 222 10.35 6.75 -9.65
CA ILE A 222 9.41 7.60 -8.94
C ILE A 222 8.78 8.68 -9.84
N ASP A 223 9.54 9.23 -10.77
CA ASP A 223 9.04 10.21 -11.73
C ASP A 223 7.97 9.63 -12.66
N GLU A 224 8.12 8.39 -13.09
CA GLU A 224 7.12 7.70 -13.93
C GLU A 224 5.83 7.42 -13.17
N ILE A 225 5.94 7.08 -11.88
CA ILE A 225 4.80 6.90 -10.98
C ILE A 225 4.08 8.23 -10.82
N VAL A 226 4.80 9.30 -10.46
CA VAL A 226 4.26 10.65 -10.28
C VAL A 226 3.55 11.12 -11.54
N ASP A 227 4.17 11.01 -12.71
CA ASP A 227 3.57 11.42 -13.99
C ASP A 227 2.31 10.61 -14.34
N SER A 228 2.26 9.35 -13.94
CA SER A 228 1.09 8.49 -14.17
C SER A 228 -0.11 8.89 -13.31
N ILE A 229 0.12 9.35 -12.06
CA ILE A 229 -0.96 9.53 -11.08
C ILE A 229 -1.39 10.98 -10.86
N ARG A 230 -0.57 11.97 -11.23
CA ARG A 230 -0.81 13.40 -10.88
C ARG A 230 -2.03 14.00 -11.56
N THR A 231 -2.44 13.51 -12.73
CA THR A 231 -3.56 14.07 -13.52
C THR A 231 -4.32 12.98 -14.29
N GLY A 232 -5.46 13.36 -14.88
CA GLY A 232 -6.32 12.46 -15.67
C GLY A 232 -7.25 11.59 -14.81
N PRO A 233 -8.07 10.72 -15.40
CA PRO A 233 -8.93 9.81 -14.66
C PRO A 233 -8.13 8.86 -13.77
N LEU A 234 -8.59 8.64 -12.52
CA LEU A 234 -7.86 7.83 -11.54
C LEU A 234 -7.76 6.37 -11.98
N LYS A 235 -8.84 5.85 -12.58
CA LYS A 235 -8.88 4.51 -13.16
C LYS A 235 -7.79 4.31 -14.21
N ASP A 236 -7.67 5.25 -15.15
CA ASP A 236 -6.66 5.16 -16.21
C ASP A 236 -5.23 5.25 -15.67
N ALA A 237 -5.05 6.02 -14.56
CA ALA A 237 -3.78 6.07 -13.85
C ALA A 237 -3.42 4.71 -13.24
N ALA A 238 -4.37 4.06 -12.56
CA ALA A 238 -4.19 2.73 -11.99
C ALA A 238 -3.84 1.68 -13.07
N ASP A 239 -4.60 1.67 -14.16
CA ASP A 239 -4.40 0.73 -15.26
C ASP A 239 -3.02 0.94 -15.94
N ARG A 240 -2.57 2.20 -16.12
CA ARG A 240 -1.23 2.53 -16.64
C ARG A 240 -0.10 2.03 -15.76
N LEU A 241 -0.22 2.18 -14.42
CA LEU A 241 0.80 1.71 -13.50
C LEU A 241 0.96 0.18 -13.58
N VAL A 242 -0.16 -0.55 -13.54
CA VAL A 242 -0.15 -2.03 -13.66
C VAL A 242 0.39 -2.47 -15.01
N GLU A 243 -0.01 -1.84 -16.11
CA GLU A 243 0.49 -2.18 -17.44
C GLU A 243 2.00 -1.96 -17.57
N ARG A 244 2.50 -0.81 -17.08
CA ARG A 244 3.94 -0.50 -17.11
C ARG A 244 4.76 -1.45 -16.24
N GLY A 245 4.32 -1.68 -14.98
CA GLY A 245 4.95 -2.62 -14.06
C GLY A 245 5.00 -4.02 -14.65
N GLY A 246 3.87 -4.54 -15.11
CA GLY A 246 3.77 -5.86 -15.72
C GLY A 246 4.62 -6.02 -16.99
N LYS A 247 4.75 -4.99 -17.82
CA LYS A 247 5.66 -5.01 -18.97
C LYS A 247 7.12 -5.15 -18.55
N ARG A 248 7.56 -4.44 -17.51
CA ARG A 248 8.92 -4.56 -16.99
C ARG A 248 9.18 -5.91 -16.34
N MET A 249 8.28 -6.38 -15.50
CA MET A 249 8.35 -7.69 -14.85
C MET A 249 8.47 -8.83 -15.87
N SER A 250 7.85 -8.69 -17.05
CA SER A 250 7.93 -9.67 -18.14
C SER A 250 9.17 -9.53 -19.04
N GLY A 251 10.16 -8.72 -18.64
CA GLY A 251 11.39 -8.49 -19.41
C GLY A 251 11.20 -7.70 -20.71
N ASN A 252 10.04 -7.06 -20.91
CA ASN A 252 9.72 -6.25 -22.09
C ASN A 252 10.07 -4.75 -21.91
N GLY A 253 10.82 -4.41 -20.88
CA GLY A 253 11.39 -3.07 -20.64
C GLY A 253 12.70 -2.85 -21.41
N ALA A 254 13.24 -1.62 -21.39
CA ALA A 254 14.59 -1.35 -21.85
C ALA A 254 15.64 -1.95 -20.90
N ALA A 255 16.84 -2.23 -21.41
CA ALA A 255 17.88 -2.95 -20.65
C ALA A 255 18.40 -2.19 -19.41
N ASP A 256 18.19 -0.87 -19.36
CA ASP A 256 18.53 0.03 -18.25
C ASP A 256 17.39 0.25 -17.25
N GLN A 257 16.24 -0.35 -17.49
CA GLN A 257 15.08 -0.21 -16.62
C GLN A 257 15.03 -1.29 -15.54
N PRO A 258 14.53 -0.96 -14.33
CA PRO A 258 14.40 -1.93 -13.27
C PRO A 258 13.41 -3.04 -13.66
N CYS A 259 13.75 -4.28 -13.29
CA CYS A 259 12.94 -5.46 -13.56
C CYS A 259 13.05 -6.42 -12.37
N LYS A 260 11.96 -6.58 -11.65
CA LYS A 260 11.81 -7.58 -10.57
C LYS A 260 10.40 -8.17 -10.65
N PRO A 261 10.22 -9.40 -11.18
CA PRO A 261 8.91 -10.05 -11.14
C PRO A 261 8.43 -10.22 -9.70
N ASP A 262 7.27 -9.62 -9.39
CA ASP A 262 6.62 -9.70 -8.09
C ASP A 262 5.11 -9.53 -8.20
N ASP A 263 4.37 -9.84 -7.14
CA ASP A 263 2.98 -9.45 -7.01
C ASP A 263 2.90 -7.92 -6.98
N LEU A 264 1.85 -7.33 -7.56
CA LEU A 264 1.71 -5.89 -7.66
C LEU A 264 0.35 -5.46 -7.16
N THR A 265 0.33 -4.77 -6.03
CA THR A 265 -0.90 -4.23 -5.46
C THR A 265 -0.80 -2.73 -5.27
N ILE A 266 -1.77 -1.99 -5.81
CA ILE A 266 -1.89 -0.55 -5.67
C ILE A 266 -3.27 -0.16 -5.19
N VAL A 267 -3.32 0.85 -4.32
CA VAL A 267 -4.54 1.56 -3.91
C VAL A 267 -4.32 3.04 -4.17
N LEU A 268 -5.11 3.60 -5.06
CA LEU A 268 -5.11 5.03 -5.37
C LEU A 268 -6.33 5.71 -4.74
N PHE A 269 -6.12 6.84 -4.12
CA PHE A 269 -7.17 7.76 -3.69
C PHE A 269 -6.92 9.13 -4.31
N ARG A 270 -7.98 9.79 -4.80
CA ARG A 270 -7.93 11.19 -5.23
C ARG A 270 -9.03 11.99 -4.58
N ARG A 271 -8.65 13.05 -3.86
CA ARG A 271 -9.59 13.95 -3.24
C ARG A 271 -10.35 14.76 -4.29
N ARG A 272 -11.71 14.75 -4.22
CA ARG A 272 -12.58 15.47 -5.17
C ARG A 272 -13.38 16.62 -4.56
N ARG A 273 -13.59 16.63 -3.24
CA ARG A 273 -14.36 17.67 -2.53
C ARG A 273 -13.82 17.90 -1.14
#